data_021f07b92edd6c2b0fc7237ac84fb4b1
#
_entry.id   021f07b92edd6c2b0fc7237ac84fb4b1
#
_cell.length_a   1.000
_cell.length_b   1.000
_cell.length_c   1.000
_cell.angle_alpha   90.00
_cell.angle_beta   90.00
_cell.angle_gamma   90.00
#
_symmetry.space_group_name_H-M   'P 1'
#
loop_
_entity.id
_entity.type
_entity.pdbx_description
1 polymer ?
#
loop_
_entity_poly.entity_id
_entity_poly.type
_entity_poly.pdbx_seq_one_letter_code
_entity_poly.pdbx_strand_id
1 'polypeptide(L)'
;MTPSGTDIPGRPSRREHRDGRLLTGPTPSGMMVVLVALMGLFMAGPVAAMDLMAELSAGYDSNPALGDAAEGSGFSIYGAGAGHTFKWHDDLVLDVSLEGRYQDYWQLEDNYRIQAGTTLTYSMADGRLLTAVLGEVAVYRDHLIEADERNEGMIGIGADWILTNRLTLGFEQSCRWLSYLNWARPFSGKGQGRDAKKDGKGGKKTPAMSRAQRTTVPLRHGLGSGNGQLQQYYPPRDNRLLYTAVDLNIFILPSLTGRLNVTYGDLNSSLDMESYWELGAGIGISWIPQDKWRVGFEARGSRVRYDSVPENMTCVRRTNTVGSLRMDVSRYWGDFELFGELGWTWGEAPLDYTNYTQTVILCGISYSF
;
A
#
# COMPACT_ATOMS: atom_id res chain seq x y z
N MET A 1 16.51 -16.97 -58.55
CA MET A 1 16.89 -17.99 -57.58
C MET A 1 16.58 -17.41 -56.20
N THR A 2 15.44 -17.75 -55.67
CA THR A 2 14.95 -17.38 -54.34
C THR A 2 15.13 -18.59 -53.43
N PRO A 3 15.71 -18.48 -52.21
CA PRO A 3 15.72 -19.60 -51.30
C PRO A 3 14.40 -19.64 -50.50
N SER A 4 13.92 -20.85 -50.44
CA SER A 4 12.75 -21.37 -49.77
C SER A 4 12.72 -21.15 -48.28
N GLY A 5 11.52 -20.88 -47.75
CA GLY A 5 11.22 -20.78 -46.34
C GLY A 5 11.44 -22.08 -45.55
N THR A 6 11.95 -21.94 -44.37
CA THR A 6 12.01 -23.00 -43.34
C THR A 6 10.78 -22.82 -42.41
N ASP A 7 9.87 -23.77 -42.48
CA ASP A 7 8.79 -23.98 -41.54
C ASP A 7 9.33 -24.25 -40.13
N ILE A 8 8.94 -23.41 -39.19
CA ILE A 8 9.18 -23.64 -37.77
C ILE A 8 7.99 -24.47 -37.23
N PRO A 9 8.20 -25.68 -36.70
CA PRO A 9 7.14 -26.52 -36.21
C PRO A 9 6.51 -25.89 -34.92
N GLY A 10 5.17 -25.96 -34.90
CA GLY A 10 4.32 -25.38 -33.89
C GLY A 10 4.68 -25.74 -32.47
N ARG A 11 4.79 -24.72 -31.63
CA ARG A 11 4.78 -24.85 -30.18
C ARG A 11 3.43 -25.40 -29.74
N PRO A 12 3.39 -26.47 -28.94
CA PRO A 12 2.13 -26.91 -28.35
C PRO A 12 1.66 -25.83 -27.35
N SER A 13 0.43 -25.37 -27.54
CA SER A 13 -0.26 -24.52 -26.60
C SER A 13 -0.50 -25.33 -25.30
N ARG A 14 0.36 -25.16 -24.33
CA ARG A 14 0.15 -25.63 -22.96
C ARG A 14 -0.94 -24.78 -22.32
N ARG A 15 -2.20 -25.05 -22.63
CA ARG A 15 -3.31 -24.77 -21.75
C ARG A 15 -3.23 -25.76 -20.59
N GLU A 16 -2.37 -25.53 -19.64
CA GLU A 16 -2.54 -26.06 -18.31
C GLU A 16 -3.78 -25.35 -17.72
N HIS A 17 -4.89 -26.07 -17.70
CA HIS A 17 -5.98 -25.79 -16.78
C HIS A 17 -5.36 -25.86 -15.37
N ARG A 18 -4.94 -24.70 -14.85
CA ARG A 18 -4.71 -24.52 -13.42
C ARG A 18 -6.09 -24.56 -12.77
N ASP A 19 -6.55 -25.76 -12.43
CA ASP A 19 -7.52 -25.98 -11.34
C ASP A 19 -6.83 -25.58 -10.02
N GLY A 20 -6.39 -24.33 -9.93
CA GLY A 20 -5.95 -23.69 -8.72
C GLY A 20 -7.18 -23.44 -7.88
N ARG A 21 -7.52 -24.33 -6.97
CA ARG A 21 -8.31 -23.95 -5.79
C ARG A 21 -7.59 -22.75 -5.19
N LEU A 22 -8.13 -21.54 -5.43
CA LEU A 22 -7.79 -20.36 -4.69
C LEU A 22 -7.93 -20.76 -3.22
N LEU A 23 -6.81 -20.77 -2.49
CA LEU A 23 -6.87 -20.82 -1.03
C LEU A 23 -7.74 -19.64 -0.64
N THR A 24 -8.98 -19.90 -0.28
CA THR A 24 -9.92 -18.88 0.17
C THR A 24 -9.23 -18.13 1.31
N GLY A 25 -9.07 -16.82 1.16
CA GLY A 25 -8.52 -15.97 2.20
C GLY A 25 -9.33 -16.14 3.51
N PRO A 26 -8.80 -15.67 4.63
CA PRO A 26 -9.50 -15.77 5.90
C PRO A 26 -10.91 -15.20 5.75
N THR A 27 -11.91 -16.00 6.10
CA THR A 27 -13.30 -15.55 6.08
C THR A 27 -13.45 -14.35 7.03
N PRO A 28 -14.42 -13.45 6.83
CA PRO A 28 -14.69 -12.35 7.75
C PRO A 28 -14.82 -12.82 9.21
N SER A 29 -15.35 -14.03 9.42
CA SER A 29 -15.40 -14.67 10.74
C SER A 29 -14.03 -15.02 11.28
N GLY A 30 -13.10 -15.50 10.45
CA GLY A 30 -11.72 -15.79 10.85
C GLY A 30 -10.94 -14.53 11.24
N MET A 31 -11.13 -13.43 10.49
CA MET A 31 -10.54 -12.13 10.83
C MET A 31 -11.07 -11.60 12.17
N MET A 32 -12.37 -11.75 12.43
CA MET A 32 -12.97 -11.34 13.70
C MET A 32 -12.42 -12.14 14.89
N VAL A 33 -12.16 -13.44 14.72
CA VAL A 33 -11.53 -14.26 15.76
C VAL A 33 -10.10 -13.79 16.06
N VAL A 34 -9.31 -13.47 15.03
CA VAL A 34 -7.95 -12.93 15.22
C VAL A 34 -7.99 -11.57 15.93
N LEU A 35 -8.91 -10.69 15.54
CA LEU A 35 -9.07 -9.39 16.19
C LEU A 35 -9.46 -9.52 17.67
N VAL A 36 -10.41 -10.43 17.99
CA VAL A 36 -10.83 -10.72 19.36
C VAL A 36 -9.68 -11.34 20.17
N ALA A 37 -8.88 -12.25 19.58
CA ALA A 37 -7.71 -12.83 20.24
C ALA A 37 -6.64 -11.76 20.53
N LEU A 38 -6.37 -10.86 19.58
CA LEU A 38 -5.46 -9.72 19.76
C LEU A 38 -5.98 -8.77 20.86
N MET A 39 -7.27 -8.40 20.85
CA MET A 39 -7.87 -7.61 21.93
C MET A 39 -7.77 -8.33 23.29
N GLY A 40 -7.93 -9.63 23.33
CA GLY A 40 -7.75 -10.43 24.55
C GLY A 40 -6.31 -10.36 25.09
N LEU A 41 -5.32 -10.39 24.22
CA LEU A 41 -3.91 -10.19 24.57
C LEU A 41 -3.65 -8.77 25.13
N PHE A 42 -4.23 -7.74 24.53
CA PHE A 42 -4.15 -6.37 25.06
C PHE A 42 -4.74 -6.25 26.48
N MET A 43 -5.89 -6.90 26.72
CA MET A 43 -6.55 -6.85 28.01
C MET A 43 -5.84 -7.70 29.10
N ALA A 44 -4.99 -8.64 28.72
CA ALA A 44 -4.24 -9.48 29.65
C ALA A 44 -2.97 -8.84 30.17
N GLY A 45 -2.47 -7.76 29.51
CA GLY A 45 -1.28 -7.02 29.96
C GLY A 45 -1.61 -5.96 31.02
N PRO A 46 -0.66 -5.64 31.91
CA PRO A 46 -0.83 -4.48 32.79
C PRO A 46 -0.87 -3.21 31.93
N VAL A 47 -1.95 -2.43 32.07
CA VAL A 47 -2.18 -1.19 31.30
C VAL A 47 -1.01 -0.19 31.43
N ALA A 48 -0.27 -0.26 32.54
CA ALA A 48 0.91 0.58 32.79
C ALA A 48 2.14 0.30 31.90
N ALA A 49 2.09 -0.74 31.06
CA ALA A 49 3.18 -1.14 30.16
C ALA A 49 2.76 -1.03 28.68
N MET A 50 1.64 -0.39 28.39
CA MET A 50 1.18 -0.16 27.01
C MET A 50 1.75 1.16 26.48
N ASP A 51 2.33 1.09 25.31
CA ASP A 51 2.73 2.27 24.54
C ASP A 51 1.49 2.82 23.82
N LEU A 52 1.10 4.04 24.15
CA LEU A 52 -0.02 4.72 23.48
C LEU A 52 0.52 5.83 22.59
N MET A 53 -0.09 6.03 21.45
CA MET A 53 0.27 7.07 20.50
C MET A 53 -0.97 7.83 20.04
N ALA A 54 -0.83 9.15 19.90
CA ALA A 54 -1.81 10.00 19.22
C ALA A 54 -1.10 10.87 18.18
N GLU A 55 -1.73 11.04 17.02
CA GLU A 55 -1.22 11.84 15.89
C GLU A 55 -2.29 12.82 15.43
N LEU A 56 -1.87 14.07 15.20
CA LEU A 56 -2.64 15.07 14.47
C LEU A 56 -1.77 15.66 13.39
N SER A 57 -2.24 15.60 12.16
CA SER A 57 -1.51 16.19 11.04
C SER A 57 -2.46 16.82 10.02
N ALA A 58 -1.93 17.76 9.25
CA ALA A 58 -2.65 18.41 8.17
C ALA A 58 -1.72 18.57 6.96
N GLY A 59 -2.31 18.60 5.78
CA GLY A 59 -1.52 18.67 4.56
C GLY A 59 -2.32 19.07 3.34
N TYR A 60 -1.64 19.04 2.22
CA TYR A 60 -2.20 19.28 0.90
C TYR A 60 -1.77 18.16 -0.05
N ASP A 61 -2.72 17.68 -0.83
CA ASP A 61 -2.52 16.68 -1.89
C ASP A 61 -2.94 17.28 -3.22
N SER A 62 -2.01 17.40 -4.16
CA SER A 62 -2.26 18.04 -5.46
C SER A 62 -3.12 17.17 -6.38
N ASN A 63 -3.19 15.86 -6.14
CA ASN A 63 -3.92 14.92 -6.98
C ASN A 63 -4.43 13.72 -6.17
N PRO A 64 -5.39 13.93 -5.26
CA PRO A 64 -5.92 12.86 -4.40
C PRO A 64 -6.49 11.68 -5.19
N ALA A 65 -6.98 11.93 -6.39
CA ALA A 65 -7.63 10.93 -7.24
C ALA A 65 -6.68 10.21 -8.20
N LEU A 66 -5.41 10.62 -8.31
CA LEU A 66 -4.45 10.12 -9.29
C LEU A 66 -4.99 10.11 -10.74
N GLY A 67 -5.79 11.13 -11.09
CA GLY A 67 -6.43 11.28 -12.40
C GLY A 67 -5.82 12.38 -13.24
N ASP A 68 -6.20 12.46 -14.51
CA ASP A 68 -5.75 13.51 -15.45
C ASP A 68 -6.26 14.91 -15.08
N ALA A 69 -7.45 14.98 -14.45
CA ALA A 69 -8.03 16.21 -13.93
C ALA A 69 -7.72 16.30 -12.42
N ALA A 70 -6.49 16.69 -12.11
CA ALA A 70 -6.04 16.83 -10.73
C ALA A 70 -6.74 18.02 -10.07
N GLU A 71 -7.69 17.76 -9.18
CA GLU A 71 -8.19 18.76 -8.24
C GLU A 71 -7.54 18.50 -6.89
N GLY A 72 -6.61 19.35 -6.50
CA GLY A 72 -5.92 19.26 -5.23
C GLY A 72 -6.88 19.54 -4.05
N SER A 73 -6.64 18.92 -2.90
CA SER A 73 -7.39 19.14 -1.68
C SER A 73 -6.47 19.24 -0.47
N GLY A 74 -6.81 20.14 0.46
CA GLY A 74 -6.31 20.07 1.80
C GLY A 74 -6.91 18.88 2.54
N PHE A 75 -6.22 18.38 3.56
CA PHE A 75 -6.71 17.30 4.41
C PHE A 75 -6.18 17.41 5.83
N SER A 76 -6.90 16.78 6.76
CA SER A 76 -6.46 16.56 8.14
C SER A 76 -6.40 15.07 8.42
N ILE A 77 -5.45 14.63 9.25
CA ILE A 77 -5.33 13.24 9.68
C ILE A 77 -5.37 13.19 11.19
N TYR A 78 -6.16 12.27 11.71
CA TYR A 78 -6.28 11.92 13.10
C TYR A 78 -5.85 10.47 13.26
N GLY A 79 -4.80 10.23 14.04
CA GLY A 79 -4.25 8.91 14.31
C GLY A 79 -4.26 8.58 15.79
N ALA A 80 -4.52 7.33 16.12
CA ALA A 80 -4.34 6.81 17.46
C ALA A 80 -3.82 5.37 17.38
N GLY A 81 -2.95 4.99 18.31
CA GLY A 81 -2.38 3.66 18.37
C GLY A 81 -2.13 3.20 19.79
N ALA A 82 -2.09 1.90 19.96
CA ALA A 82 -1.68 1.23 21.18
C ALA A 82 -0.78 0.05 20.83
N GLY A 83 0.29 -0.13 21.59
CA GLY A 83 1.24 -1.23 21.43
C GLY A 83 1.58 -1.88 22.75
N HIS A 84 2.04 -3.12 22.70
CA HIS A 84 2.60 -3.81 23.84
C HIS A 84 3.63 -4.82 23.40
N THR A 85 4.76 -4.85 24.11
CA THR A 85 5.86 -5.79 23.88
C THR A 85 5.92 -6.81 25.01
N PHE A 86 5.70 -8.08 24.67
CA PHE A 86 5.84 -9.23 25.57
C PHE A 86 7.22 -9.84 25.38
N LYS A 87 8.05 -9.83 26.41
CA LYS A 87 9.34 -10.52 26.44
C LYS A 87 9.18 -11.85 27.15
N TRP A 88 9.09 -12.95 26.41
CA TRP A 88 9.02 -14.30 27.01
C TRP A 88 10.39 -14.83 27.39
N HIS A 89 11.42 -14.42 26.64
CA HIS A 89 12.81 -14.74 26.86
C HIS A 89 13.67 -13.59 26.33
N ASP A 90 14.95 -13.54 26.67
CA ASP A 90 15.87 -12.53 26.13
C ASP A 90 15.94 -12.57 24.59
N ASP A 91 15.73 -13.76 24.02
CA ASP A 91 15.76 -13.99 22.57
C ASP A 91 14.39 -14.03 21.89
N LEU A 92 13.27 -14.02 22.63
CA LEU A 92 11.92 -14.18 22.07
C LEU A 92 11.00 -13.05 22.53
N VAL A 93 10.63 -12.21 21.56
CA VAL A 93 9.81 -11.02 21.78
C VAL A 93 8.57 -11.09 20.89
N LEU A 94 7.41 -10.80 21.48
CA LEU A 94 6.15 -10.63 20.77
C LEU A 94 5.70 -9.19 20.90
N ASP A 95 5.61 -8.49 19.78
CA ASP A 95 5.00 -7.18 19.68
C ASP A 95 3.57 -7.30 19.16
N VAL A 96 2.66 -6.56 19.77
CA VAL A 96 1.25 -6.47 19.35
C VAL A 96 0.90 -5.00 19.21
N SER A 97 0.20 -4.65 18.13
CA SER A 97 -0.22 -3.27 17.86
C SER A 97 -1.67 -3.18 17.41
N LEU A 98 -2.31 -2.07 17.72
CA LEU A 98 -3.61 -1.67 17.22
C LEU A 98 -3.52 -0.20 16.82
N GLU A 99 -3.87 0.12 15.58
CA GLU A 99 -3.78 1.48 15.06
C GLU A 99 -5.06 1.84 14.32
N GLY A 100 -5.48 3.11 14.48
CA GLY A 100 -6.58 3.70 13.75
C GLY A 100 -6.13 5.02 13.12
N ARG A 101 -6.52 5.26 11.89
CA ARG A 101 -6.23 6.49 11.17
C ARG A 101 -7.46 6.92 10.40
N TYR A 102 -7.87 8.18 10.59
CA TYR A 102 -8.95 8.84 9.88
C TYR A 102 -8.39 10.03 9.10
N GLN A 103 -8.70 10.13 7.82
CA GLN A 103 -8.27 11.21 6.94
C GLN A 103 -9.50 11.93 6.39
N ASP A 104 -9.65 13.18 6.79
CA ASP A 104 -10.69 14.10 6.39
C ASP A 104 -10.17 15.04 5.29
N TYR A 105 -10.75 14.94 4.11
CA TYR A 105 -10.47 15.86 3.01
C TYR A 105 -11.43 17.05 3.05
N TRP A 106 -10.90 18.25 3.05
CA TRP A 106 -11.69 19.48 3.21
C TRP A 106 -12.70 19.73 2.08
N GLN A 107 -12.49 19.13 0.91
CA GLN A 107 -13.33 19.32 -0.28
C GLN A 107 -13.81 18.00 -0.92
N LEU A 108 -13.41 16.87 -0.37
CA LEU A 108 -13.71 15.54 -0.87
C LEU A 108 -14.25 14.69 0.27
N GLU A 109 -14.66 13.48 -0.03
CA GLU A 109 -15.09 12.51 0.98
C GLU A 109 -13.88 11.92 1.72
N ASP A 110 -14.13 11.42 2.92
CA ASP A 110 -13.14 10.93 3.86
C ASP A 110 -12.79 9.44 3.70
N ASN A 111 -11.73 9.02 4.35
CA ASN A 111 -11.40 7.61 4.47
C ASN A 111 -10.82 7.28 5.86
N TYR A 112 -10.92 6.00 6.24
CA TYR A 112 -10.27 5.52 7.45
C TYR A 112 -9.71 4.12 7.30
N ARG A 113 -8.70 3.84 8.12
CA ARG A 113 -8.09 2.52 8.27
C ARG A 113 -7.96 2.18 9.75
N ILE A 114 -8.35 0.96 10.11
CA ILE A 114 -8.08 0.36 11.41
C ILE A 114 -7.30 -0.91 11.16
N GLN A 115 -6.18 -1.09 11.83
CA GLN A 115 -5.34 -2.27 11.69
C GLN A 115 -4.87 -2.79 13.03
N ALA A 116 -4.75 -4.11 13.13
CA ALA A 116 -4.11 -4.79 14.25
C ALA A 116 -2.97 -5.65 13.71
N GLY A 117 -1.82 -5.56 14.35
CA GLY A 117 -0.60 -6.23 13.96
C GLY A 117 0.01 -7.07 15.07
N THR A 118 0.78 -8.07 14.70
CA THR A 118 1.61 -8.85 15.61
C THR A 118 2.91 -9.22 14.92
N THR A 119 4.02 -9.16 15.69
CA THR A 119 5.35 -9.56 15.24
C THR A 119 6.00 -10.41 16.31
N LEU A 120 6.27 -11.68 16.00
CA LEU A 120 7.05 -12.57 16.85
C LEU A 120 8.49 -12.60 16.35
N THR A 121 9.40 -12.02 17.11
CA THR A 121 10.83 -11.93 16.80
C THR A 121 11.61 -12.93 17.63
N TYR A 122 12.49 -13.67 16.97
CA TYR A 122 13.46 -14.56 17.59
C TYR A 122 14.88 -14.17 17.21
N SER A 123 15.73 -13.96 18.22
CA SER A 123 17.13 -13.59 18.09
C SER A 123 18.01 -14.84 18.15
N MET A 124 18.90 -15.00 17.17
CA MET A 124 19.84 -16.13 17.04
C MET A 124 21.26 -15.63 16.86
N ALA A 125 22.23 -16.54 17.04
CA ALA A 125 23.65 -16.28 16.78
C ALA A 125 24.17 -15.04 17.53
N ASP A 126 23.89 -14.97 18.83
CA ASP A 126 24.27 -13.85 19.72
C ASP A 126 23.74 -12.49 19.19
N GLY A 127 22.51 -12.48 18.70
CA GLY A 127 21.87 -11.27 18.18
C GLY A 127 22.24 -10.88 16.75
N ARG A 128 23.03 -11.70 16.06
CA ARG A 128 23.43 -11.40 14.67
C ARG A 128 22.38 -11.74 13.61
N LEU A 129 21.46 -12.64 13.95
CA LEU A 129 20.36 -13.01 13.07
C LEU A 129 19.05 -12.85 13.85
N LEU A 130 18.21 -11.92 13.39
CA LEU A 130 16.85 -11.74 13.87
C LEU A 130 15.91 -12.36 12.84
N THR A 131 15.02 -13.22 13.31
CA THR A 131 13.95 -13.78 12.46
C THR A 131 12.60 -13.34 13.01
N ALA A 132 11.65 -13.08 12.13
CA ALA A 132 10.33 -12.62 12.53
C ALA A 132 9.23 -13.36 11.79
N VAL A 133 8.11 -13.56 12.50
CA VAL A 133 6.82 -13.94 11.90
C VAL A 133 5.88 -12.77 12.11
N LEU A 134 5.23 -12.35 11.02
CA LEU A 134 4.37 -11.17 10.98
C LEU A 134 2.93 -11.61 10.73
N GLY A 135 1.99 -10.97 11.38
CA GLY A 135 0.56 -11.09 11.13
C GLY A 135 -0.11 -9.73 11.18
N GLU A 136 -1.02 -9.45 10.26
CA GLU A 136 -1.78 -8.19 10.23
C GLU A 136 -3.20 -8.47 9.77
N VAL A 137 -4.15 -7.76 10.35
CA VAL A 137 -5.51 -7.64 9.85
C VAL A 137 -5.88 -6.16 9.79
N ALA A 138 -6.58 -5.74 8.74
CA ALA A 138 -6.99 -4.37 8.61
C ALA A 138 -8.38 -4.24 7.96
N VAL A 139 -9.04 -3.13 8.30
CA VAL A 139 -10.29 -2.70 7.71
C VAL A 139 -10.03 -1.33 7.09
N TYR A 140 -10.24 -1.22 5.79
CA TYR A 140 -10.13 0.03 5.06
C TYR A 140 -11.50 0.42 4.50
N ARG A 141 -11.90 1.65 4.74
CA ARG A 141 -13.13 2.26 4.22
C ARG A 141 -12.79 3.58 3.55
N ASP A 142 -13.34 3.77 2.37
CA ASP A 142 -13.06 4.91 1.51
C ASP A 142 -14.36 5.42 0.89
N HIS A 143 -14.91 6.47 1.43
CA HIS A 143 -16.13 7.07 0.91
C HIS A 143 -15.86 7.83 -0.41
N LEU A 144 -14.62 8.28 -0.61
CA LEU A 144 -14.21 8.89 -1.89
C LEU A 144 -14.20 7.86 -3.01
N ILE A 145 -13.81 6.60 -2.67
CA ILE A 145 -13.77 5.49 -3.61
C ILE A 145 -14.37 4.25 -2.96
N GLU A 146 -15.68 4.16 -2.94
CA GLU A 146 -16.38 3.00 -2.40
C GLU A 146 -15.85 1.66 -2.95
N ALA A 147 -15.35 1.65 -4.21
CA ALA A 147 -14.79 0.45 -4.84
C ALA A 147 -13.47 -0.03 -4.22
N ASP A 148 -12.81 0.80 -3.41
CA ASP A 148 -11.54 0.46 -2.74
C ASP A 148 -11.76 -0.01 -1.29
N GLU A 149 -12.99 0.04 -0.79
CA GLU A 149 -13.32 -0.50 0.52
C GLU A 149 -13.04 -1.98 0.59
N ARG A 150 -12.26 -2.38 1.58
CA ARG A 150 -11.81 -3.77 1.72
C ARG A 150 -11.46 -4.16 3.14
N ASN A 151 -11.44 -5.46 3.37
CA ASN A 151 -10.81 -6.09 4.51
C ASN A 151 -9.49 -6.70 4.05
N GLU A 152 -8.47 -6.63 4.89
CA GLU A 152 -7.13 -7.12 4.59
C GLU A 152 -6.68 -8.11 5.66
N GLY A 153 -5.96 -9.16 5.25
CA GLY A 153 -5.24 -10.04 6.13
C GLY A 153 -3.85 -10.29 5.56
N MET A 154 -2.82 -10.34 6.40
CA MET A 154 -1.45 -10.59 5.98
C MET A 154 -0.77 -11.56 6.93
N ILE A 155 0.05 -12.43 6.39
CA ILE A 155 1.05 -13.21 7.11
C ILE A 155 2.40 -13.07 6.39
N GLY A 156 3.47 -12.97 7.17
CA GLY A 156 4.81 -12.83 6.61
C GLY A 156 5.88 -13.45 7.48
N ILE A 157 7.05 -13.57 6.90
CA ILE A 157 8.29 -13.93 7.57
C ILE A 157 9.35 -12.90 7.22
N GLY A 158 10.22 -12.59 8.17
CA GLY A 158 11.35 -11.70 7.98
C GLY A 158 12.62 -12.27 8.58
N ALA A 159 13.76 -11.80 8.09
CA ALA A 159 15.06 -12.10 8.66
C ALA A 159 16.00 -10.89 8.44
N ASP A 160 16.67 -10.47 9.51
CA ASP A 160 17.73 -9.46 9.47
C ASP A 160 19.05 -10.09 9.88
N TRP A 161 20.03 -10.08 8.99
CA TRP A 161 21.34 -10.61 9.24
C TRP A 161 22.38 -9.49 9.35
N ILE A 162 22.96 -9.31 10.54
CA ILE A 162 24.07 -8.39 10.81
C ILE A 162 25.35 -9.00 10.28
N LEU A 163 25.71 -8.63 9.04
CA LEU A 163 26.91 -9.11 8.36
C LEU A 163 28.18 -8.54 9.00
N THR A 164 28.14 -7.25 9.33
CA THR A 164 29.20 -6.53 10.04
C THR A 164 28.59 -5.47 10.95
N ASN A 165 29.38 -4.80 11.76
CA ASN A 165 28.92 -3.66 12.58
C ASN A 165 28.41 -2.45 11.76
N ARG A 166 28.54 -2.51 10.42
CA ARG A 166 28.10 -1.45 9.50
C ARG A 166 27.13 -1.93 8.43
N LEU A 167 26.83 -3.20 8.36
CA LEU A 167 26.07 -3.77 7.27
C LEU A 167 25.07 -4.79 7.78
N THR A 168 23.79 -4.56 7.50
CA THR A 168 22.70 -5.51 7.79
C THR A 168 21.97 -5.82 6.49
N LEU A 169 21.76 -7.11 6.23
CA LEU A 169 20.95 -7.62 5.13
C LEU A 169 19.60 -8.06 5.68
N GLY A 170 18.53 -7.45 5.19
CA GLY A 170 17.16 -7.80 5.50
C GLY A 170 16.50 -8.59 4.38
N PHE A 171 15.61 -9.48 4.75
CA PHE A 171 14.73 -10.22 3.86
C PHE A 171 13.33 -10.24 4.46
N GLU A 172 12.32 -10.02 3.63
CA GLU A 172 10.91 -10.17 4.01
C GLU A 172 10.15 -10.88 2.89
N GLN A 173 9.27 -11.79 3.27
CA GLN A 173 8.28 -12.37 2.38
C GLN A 173 6.93 -12.39 3.07
N SER A 174 5.90 -11.85 2.41
CA SER A 174 4.55 -11.81 2.95
C SER A 174 3.51 -12.19 1.90
N CYS A 175 2.38 -12.69 2.39
CA CYS A 175 1.18 -12.95 1.60
C CYS A 175 0.03 -12.14 2.18
N ARG A 176 -0.56 -11.28 1.37
CA ARG A 176 -1.68 -10.42 1.76
C ARG A 176 -2.92 -10.80 0.96
N TRP A 177 -4.03 -10.95 1.66
CA TRP A 177 -5.36 -11.16 1.09
C TRP A 177 -6.16 -9.87 1.21
N LEU A 178 -6.79 -9.46 0.11
CA LEU A 178 -7.58 -8.25 0.00
C LEU A 178 -8.99 -8.66 -0.45
N SER A 179 -9.98 -8.50 0.43
CA SER A 179 -11.37 -8.79 0.13
C SER A 179 -12.15 -7.48 0.02
N TYR A 180 -12.55 -7.13 -1.20
CA TYR A 180 -13.24 -5.89 -1.48
C TYR A 180 -14.74 -6.03 -1.24
N LEU A 181 -15.34 -5.03 -0.59
CA LEU A 181 -16.75 -5.05 -0.19
C LEU A 181 -17.67 -4.59 -1.29
N ASN A 182 -17.22 -3.64 -2.07
CA ASN A 182 -18.01 -3.00 -3.10
C ASN A 182 -17.55 -3.39 -4.49
N TRP A 183 -18.49 -3.47 -5.38
CA TRP A 183 -18.25 -3.82 -6.77
C TRP A 183 -17.64 -2.63 -7.50
N ALA A 184 -16.56 -2.84 -8.22
CA ALA A 184 -16.15 -1.89 -9.22
C ALA A 184 -17.27 -1.80 -10.27
N ARG A 185 -18.19 -0.83 -10.11
CA ARG A 185 -19.10 -0.51 -11.22
C ARG A 185 -18.22 -0.11 -12.38
N PRO A 186 -18.29 -0.83 -13.54
CA PRO A 186 -17.62 -0.32 -14.71
C PRO A 186 -18.15 1.10 -14.92
N PHE A 187 -17.26 2.04 -15.13
CA PHE A 187 -17.60 3.42 -15.42
C PHE A 187 -18.64 3.39 -16.57
N SER A 188 -19.89 3.48 -16.25
CA SER A 188 -20.89 3.80 -17.25
C SER A 188 -20.66 5.27 -17.56
N GLY A 189 -19.93 5.55 -18.63
CA GLY A 189 -19.72 6.90 -19.17
C GLY A 189 -20.98 7.57 -19.71
N LYS A 190 -22.13 7.08 -19.31
CA LYS A 190 -23.37 7.86 -19.26
C LYS A 190 -23.26 8.70 -17.98
N GLY A 191 -22.71 9.91 -18.13
CA GLY A 191 -23.19 10.98 -17.27
C GLY A 191 -24.68 10.76 -17.13
N GLN A 192 -25.16 10.48 -15.93
CA GLN A 192 -26.56 10.61 -15.63
C GLN A 192 -26.92 12.03 -16.07
N GLY A 193 -27.32 12.16 -17.33
CA GLY A 193 -28.21 13.22 -17.74
C GLY A 193 -29.43 13.06 -16.84
N ARG A 194 -29.31 13.48 -15.60
CA ARG A 194 -30.45 14.01 -14.91
C ARG A 194 -30.94 15.08 -15.86
N ASP A 195 -32.07 14.82 -16.47
CA ASP A 195 -32.88 15.86 -17.06
C ASP A 195 -32.81 17.07 -16.10
N ALA A 196 -31.82 17.91 -16.33
CA ALA A 196 -31.70 19.19 -15.70
C ALA A 196 -32.88 19.97 -16.27
N LYS A 197 -34.04 19.84 -15.60
CA LYS A 197 -35.00 20.91 -15.61
C LYS A 197 -34.15 22.17 -15.52
N LYS A 198 -34.21 22.97 -16.59
CA LYS A 198 -33.70 24.31 -16.67
C LYS A 198 -34.31 25.14 -15.53
N ASP A 199 -33.69 25.14 -14.39
CA ASP A 199 -33.83 26.18 -13.39
C ASP A 199 -32.44 26.65 -13.06
N GLY A 200 -32.10 27.81 -13.61
CA GLY A 200 -30.82 28.48 -13.45
C GLY A 200 -30.47 28.73 -12.02
N LYS A 201 -29.33 28.24 -11.61
CA LYS A 201 -28.34 28.86 -10.72
C LYS A 201 -27.26 27.86 -10.41
N GLY A 202 -26.04 28.21 -10.80
CA GLY A 202 -24.73 27.79 -10.37
C GLY A 202 -24.58 26.46 -9.59
N GLY A 203 -24.69 25.31 -10.24
CA GLY A 203 -24.36 24.03 -9.64
C GLY A 203 -22.86 23.76 -9.82
N LYS A 204 -22.10 23.71 -8.74
CA LYS A 204 -20.74 23.23 -8.69
C LYS A 204 -20.71 21.80 -9.21
N LYS A 205 -19.95 21.55 -10.25
CA LYS A 205 -19.67 20.21 -10.75
C LYS A 205 -18.81 19.49 -9.73
N THR A 206 -19.31 18.43 -9.14
CA THR A 206 -18.54 17.53 -8.29
C THR A 206 -17.80 16.56 -9.20
N PRO A 207 -16.46 16.53 -9.21
CA PRO A 207 -15.74 15.53 -9.97
C PRO A 207 -15.76 14.19 -9.23
N ALA A 208 -16.30 13.18 -9.88
CA ALA A 208 -16.26 11.82 -9.37
C ALA A 208 -14.96 11.19 -9.77
N MET A 209 -13.99 11.09 -8.87
CA MET A 209 -12.81 10.27 -9.13
C MET A 209 -12.10 9.79 -7.86
N SER A 210 -11.50 8.75 -7.94
CA SER A 210 -11.04 7.69 -7.12
C SER A 210 -9.56 7.71 -6.77
N ARG A 211 -9.19 7.20 -5.60
CA ARG A 211 -7.84 7.27 -5.03
C ARG A 211 -7.26 5.93 -4.61
N ALA A 212 -5.96 5.79 -4.78
CA ALA A 212 -5.15 4.75 -4.15
C ALA A 212 -4.42 5.30 -2.92
N GLN A 213 -4.46 4.53 -1.84
CA GLN A 213 -3.77 4.89 -0.60
C GLN A 213 -2.33 4.38 -0.57
N ARG A 214 -1.51 5.10 0.17
CA ARG A 214 -0.15 4.77 0.53
C ARG A 214 -0.06 3.55 1.45
N THR A 215 -0.15 2.41 0.92
CA THR A 215 0.54 1.25 1.44
C THR A 215 1.31 0.74 0.26
N THR A 216 2.59 0.72 0.32
CA THR A 216 3.66 0.18 -0.53
C THR A 216 3.32 -0.49 -1.88
N VAL A 217 2.06 -0.51 -2.29
CA VAL A 217 1.59 -1.02 -3.58
C VAL A 217 0.65 0.02 -4.17
N PRO A 218 0.98 0.68 -5.28
CA PRO A 218 0.06 1.56 -5.99
C PRO A 218 -1.05 0.72 -6.61
N LEU A 219 -2.11 0.51 -5.86
CA LEU A 219 -3.30 -0.19 -6.29
C LEU A 219 -4.26 0.78 -6.94
N ARG A 220 -3.88 1.38 -8.09
CA ARG A 220 -4.91 1.78 -9.03
C ARG A 220 -4.40 2.27 -10.37
N HIS A 221 -4.87 1.60 -11.36
CA HIS A 221 -4.80 2.11 -12.72
C HIS A 221 -6.22 2.20 -13.25
N GLY A 222 -6.70 3.43 -13.41
CA GLY A 222 -8.03 3.69 -13.94
C GLY A 222 -8.24 3.00 -15.30
N LEU A 223 -9.27 2.20 -15.38
CA LEU A 223 -9.78 1.69 -16.66
C LEU A 223 -10.35 2.87 -17.45
N GLY A 224 -9.73 3.20 -18.56
CA GLY A 224 -10.16 4.25 -19.46
C GLY A 224 -11.61 4.02 -19.93
N SER A 225 -12.35 5.12 -19.99
CA SER A 225 -13.73 5.19 -20.48
C SER A 225 -13.84 4.75 -21.93
N GLY A 226 -14.15 3.47 -22.14
CA GLY A 226 -14.59 2.96 -23.45
C GLY A 226 -16.11 2.86 -23.50
N ASN A 227 -16.75 3.55 -24.44
CA ASN A 227 -18.19 3.49 -24.71
C ASN A 227 -18.62 2.09 -25.14
N GLY A 228 -19.03 1.25 -24.22
CA GLY A 228 -19.56 -0.07 -24.52
C GLY A 228 -20.45 -0.56 -23.38
N GLN A 229 -21.76 -0.68 -23.65
CA GLN A 229 -22.74 -1.30 -22.77
C GLN A 229 -22.40 -2.77 -22.54
N LEU A 230 -21.71 -3.06 -21.45
CA LEU A 230 -21.74 -4.37 -20.81
C LEU A 230 -21.98 -4.11 -19.31
N GLN A 231 -23.26 -4.18 -18.91
CA GLN A 231 -23.58 -4.45 -17.51
C GLN A 231 -23.11 -5.88 -17.21
N GLN A 232 -21.80 -6.07 -17.13
CA GLN A 232 -21.24 -7.30 -16.61
C GLN A 232 -21.34 -7.24 -15.08
N TYR A 233 -22.01 -8.25 -14.56
CA TYR A 233 -22.05 -8.52 -13.13
C TYR A 233 -20.64 -8.97 -12.72
N TYR A 234 -19.88 -8.14 -12.03
CA TYR A 234 -18.58 -8.53 -11.48
C TYR A 234 -18.79 -9.12 -10.09
N PRO A 235 -18.27 -10.33 -9.82
CA PRO A 235 -18.31 -10.90 -8.48
C PRO A 235 -17.49 -10.07 -7.49
N PRO A 236 -17.67 -10.26 -6.17
CA PRO A 236 -16.79 -9.67 -5.16
C PRO A 236 -15.33 -9.88 -5.56
N ARG A 237 -14.53 -8.84 -5.43
CA ARG A 237 -13.14 -8.86 -5.87
C ARG A 237 -12.26 -9.30 -4.71
N ASP A 238 -11.66 -10.48 -4.86
CA ASP A 238 -10.68 -11.02 -3.92
C ASP A 238 -9.31 -11.08 -4.59
N ASN A 239 -8.33 -10.48 -3.96
CA ASN A 239 -6.97 -10.41 -4.47
C ASN A 239 -6.00 -11.03 -3.46
N ARG A 240 -4.98 -11.71 -3.97
CA ARG A 240 -3.85 -12.22 -3.20
C ARG A 240 -2.57 -11.61 -3.72
N LEU A 241 -1.86 -10.88 -2.86
CA LEU A 241 -0.57 -10.29 -3.14
C LEU A 241 0.52 -11.11 -2.42
N LEU A 242 1.42 -11.70 -3.17
CA LEU A 242 2.70 -12.20 -2.66
C LEU A 242 3.73 -11.09 -2.80
N TYR A 243 4.39 -10.74 -1.71
CA TYR A 243 5.37 -9.68 -1.67
C TYR A 243 6.69 -10.21 -1.12
N THR A 244 7.80 -9.84 -1.75
CA THR A 244 9.16 -10.18 -1.33
C THR A 244 9.98 -8.91 -1.34
N ALA A 245 10.76 -8.66 -0.30
CA ALA A 245 11.71 -7.55 -0.21
C ALA A 245 13.08 -8.04 0.25
N VAL A 246 14.11 -7.41 -0.30
CA VAL A 246 15.50 -7.54 0.15
C VAL A 246 16.02 -6.14 0.42
N ASP A 247 16.53 -5.94 1.62
CA ASP A 247 17.03 -4.65 2.09
C ASP A 247 18.51 -4.76 2.48
N LEU A 248 19.28 -3.74 2.15
CA LEU A 248 20.65 -3.59 2.58
C LEU A 248 20.78 -2.27 3.34
N ASN A 249 21.00 -2.34 4.64
CA ASN A 249 21.23 -1.18 5.50
C ASN A 249 22.73 -1.00 5.72
N ILE A 250 23.22 0.23 5.50
CA ILE A 250 24.62 0.61 5.53
C ILE A 250 24.80 1.74 6.54
N PHE A 251 25.44 1.47 7.67
CA PHE A 251 25.78 2.47 8.67
C PHE A 251 27.06 3.22 8.24
N ILE A 252 26.89 4.33 7.51
CA ILE A 252 27.99 5.13 6.96
C ILE A 252 28.74 5.86 8.08
N LEU A 253 27.97 6.52 8.97
CA LEU A 253 28.40 7.19 10.18
C LEU A 253 27.43 6.82 11.32
N PRO A 254 27.76 7.04 12.59
CA PRO A 254 26.81 6.84 13.69
C PRO A 254 25.50 7.59 13.53
N SER A 255 25.52 8.74 12.84
CA SER A 255 24.37 9.59 12.55
C SER A 255 23.83 9.47 11.13
N LEU A 256 24.40 8.64 10.26
CA LEU A 256 24.04 8.56 8.85
C LEU A 256 23.90 7.09 8.40
N THR A 257 22.70 6.71 8.02
CA THR A 257 22.38 5.39 7.50
C THR A 257 21.89 5.48 6.06
N GLY A 258 22.45 4.65 5.19
CA GLY A 258 21.95 4.42 3.84
C GLY A 258 21.13 3.13 3.79
N ARG A 259 20.12 3.07 2.93
CA ARG A 259 19.32 1.87 2.66
C ARG A 259 19.20 1.67 1.16
N LEU A 260 19.41 0.44 0.71
CA LEU A 260 19.07 -0.01 -0.63
C LEU A 260 18.00 -1.09 -0.50
N ASN A 261 16.99 -1.05 -1.35
CA ASN A 261 15.96 -2.07 -1.32
C ASN A 261 15.57 -2.54 -2.72
N VAL A 262 15.22 -3.82 -2.84
CA VAL A 262 14.62 -4.41 -4.04
C VAL A 262 13.36 -5.14 -3.62
N THR A 263 12.29 -4.94 -4.38
CA THR A 263 10.98 -5.51 -4.06
C THR A 263 10.42 -6.26 -5.26
N TYR A 264 9.75 -7.37 -5.00
CA TYR A 264 8.96 -8.10 -5.98
C TYR A 264 7.56 -8.32 -5.43
N GLY A 265 6.55 -8.00 -6.22
CA GLY A 265 5.14 -8.21 -5.92
C GLY A 265 4.48 -9.05 -7.02
N ASP A 266 3.60 -9.96 -6.65
CA ASP A 266 2.77 -10.75 -7.55
C ASP A 266 1.33 -10.71 -7.04
N LEU A 267 0.50 -9.94 -7.72
CA LEU A 267 -0.92 -9.81 -7.42
C LEU A 267 -1.72 -10.76 -8.31
N ASN A 268 -2.38 -11.70 -7.67
CA ASN A 268 -3.36 -12.58 -8.29
C ASN A 268 -4.76 -12.11 -7.88
N SER A 269 -5.54 -11.66 -8.85
CA SER A 269 -6.89 -11.15 -8.67
C SER A 269 -7.94 -12.14 -9.16
N SER A 270 -9.10 -12.16 -8.53
CA SER A 270 -10.29 -12.85 -9.08
C SER A 270 -10.74 -12.27 -10.43
N LEU A 271 -10.26 -11.06 -10.77
CA LEU A 271 -10.40 -10.44 -12.08
C LEU A 271 -9.05 -10.51 -12.81
N ASP A 272 -8.92 -11.40 -13.79
CA ASP A 272 -7.66 -11.63 -14.52
C ASP A 272 -6.99 -10.34 -15.04
N MET A 273 -7.79 -9.31 -15.40
CA MET A 273 -7.29 -8.03 -15.90
C MET A 273 -6.56 -7.18 -14.82
N GLU A 274 -6.76 -7.50 -13.55
CA GLU A 274 -6.11 -6.82 -12.43
C GLU A 274 -4.87 -7.56 -11.92
N SER A 275 -4.66 -8.80 -12.38
CA SER A 275 -3.47 -9.57 -12.02
C SER A 275 -2.22 -8.98 -12.65
N TYR A 276 -1.18 -8.81 -11.84
CA TYR A 276 0.08 -8.24 -12.30
C TYR A 276 1.27 -8.70 -11.46
N TRP A 277 2.45 -8.55 -12.00
CA TRP A 277 3.66 -8.55 -11.21
C TRP A 277 4.34 -7.17 -11.23
N GLU A 278 5.04 -6.87 -10.16
CA GLU A 278 5.77 -5.62 -9.95
C GLU A 278 7.21 -5.91 -9.52
N LEU A 279 8.16 -5.21 -10.10
CA LEU A 279 9.54 -5.19 -9.67
C LEU A 279 9.92 -3.75 -9.33
N GLY A 280 10.38 -3.54 -8.10
CA GLY A 280 10.76 -2.23 -7.59
C GLY A 280 12.18 -2.20 -7.05
N ALA A 281 12.75 -1.02 -6.99
CA ALA A 281 13.99 -0.73 -6.30
C ALA A 281 13.91 0.64 -5.64
N GLY A 282 14.65 0.82 -4.55
CA GLY A 282 14.70 2.07 -3.82
C GLY A 282 16.04 2.32 -3.16
N ILE A 283 16.28 3.58 -2.90
CA ILE A 283 17.41 4.07 -2.09
C ILE A 283 16.88 5.03 -1.04
N GLY A 284 17.37 4.91 0.19
CA GLY A 284 17.04 5.80 1.28
C GLY A 284 18.27 6.27 2.01
N ILE A 285 18.16 7.44 2.61
CA ILE A 285 19.19 8.02 3.50
C ILE A 285 18.43 8.53 4.72
N SER A 286 18.94 8.18 5.91
CA SER A 286 18.47 8.72 7.19
C SER A 286 19.63 9.38 7.89
N TRP A 287 19.49 10.65 8.24
CA TRP A 287 20.50 11.45 8.92
C TRP A 287 19.96 12.01 10.23
N ILE A 288 20.72 11.82 11.31
CA ILE A 288 20.43 12.32 12.66
C ILE A 288 21.53 13.32 13.03
N PRO A 289 21.42 14.59 12.55
CA PRO A 289 22.46 15.60 12.77
C PRO A 289 22.69 15.95 14.24
N GLN A 290 21.65 15.80 15.06
CA GLN A 290 21.63 16.00 16.50
C GLN A 290 20.62 15.06 17.12
N ASP A 291 20.75 14.73 18.38
CA ASP A 291 19.91 13.75 19.12
C ASP A 291 18.39 13.99 19.03
N LYS A 292 17.98 15.21 18.63
CA LYS A 292 16.56 15.60 18.56
C LYS A 292 16.04 15.80 17.13
N TRP A 293 16.88 15.63 16.12
CA TRP A 293 16.52 15.83 14.74
C TRP A 293 16.72 14.57 13.91
N ARG A 294 15.78 14.28 13.06
CA ARG A 294 15.91 13.25 12.03
C ARG A 294 15.51 13.84 10.69
N VAL A 295 16.29 13.56 9.66
CA VAL A 295 16.02 13.93 8.28
C VAL A 295 16.09 12.64 7.45
N GLY A 296 15.04 12.35 6.70
CA GLY A 296 14.96 11.23 5.80
C GLY A 296 14.83 11.68 4.35
N PHE A 297 15.41 10.90 3.45
CA PHE A 297 15.19 11.02 2.01
C PHE A 297 15.04 9.62 1.43
N GLU A 298 14.07 9.43 0.56
CA GLU A 298 13.83 8.17 -0.11
C GLU A 298 13.44 8.40 -1.57
N ALA A 299 14.05 7.62 -2.47
CA ALA A 299 13.69 7.53 -3.87
C ALA A 299 13.34 6.08 -4.20
N ARG A 300 12.22 5.85 -4.87
CA ARG A 300 11.78 4.53 -5.32
C ARG A 300 11.37 4.58 -6.78
N GLY A 301 11.57 3.46 -7.48
CA GLY A 301 11.04 3.24 -8.81
C GLY A 301 10.53 1.81 -8.93
N SER A 302 9.42 1.61 -9.61
CA SER A 302 8.90 0.28 -9.90
C SER A 302 8.34 0.17 -11.32
N ARG A 303 8.32 -1.05 -11.80
CA ARG A 303 7.71 -1.43 -13.06
C ARG A 303 6.67 -2.52 -12.82
N VAL A 304 5.43 -2.20 -13.21
CA VAL A 304 4.27 -3.10 -13.11
C VAL A 304 3.95 -3.66 -14.48
N ARG A 305 3.70 -4.97 -14.58
CA ARG A 305 3.26 -5.62 -15.81
C ARG A 305 2.03 -6.48 -15.53
N TYR A 306 0.96 -6.22 -16.28
CA TYR A 306 -0.29 -6.97 -16.20
C TYR A 306 -0.23 -8.26 -17.00
N ASP A 307 -0.78 -9.34 -16.45
CA ASP A 307 -0.68 -10.70 -17.01
C ASP A 307 -1.60 -10.91 -18.21
N SER A 308 -2.84 -10.43 -18.13
CA SER A 308 -3.81 -10.62 -19.19
C SER A 308 -4.48 -9.30 -19.60
N VAL A 309 -4.15 -8.89 -20.82
CA VAL A 309 -4.83 -7.80 -21.50
C VAL A 309 -5.44 -8.36 -22.76
N PRO A 310 -6.79 -8.34 -22.93
CA PRO A 310 -7.43 -8.79 -24.13
C PRO A 310 -6.87 -8.04 -25.35
N GLU A 311 -6.48 -8.78 -26.41
CA GLU A 311 -5.83 -8.21 -27.60
C GLU A 311 -6.69 -7.15 -28.32
N ASN A 312 -8.00 -7.22 -28.16
CA ASN A 312 -8.97 -6.28 -28.72
C ASN A 312 -9.21 -5.03 -27.86
N MET A 313 -8.62 -4.95 -26.66
CA MET A 313 -8.67 -3.76 -25.80
C MET A 313 -7.42 -2.91 -26.01
N THR A 314 -7.49 -1.94 -26.92
CA THR A 314 -6.39 -1.00 -27.20
C THR A 314 -6.16 0.00 -26.07
N CYS A 315 -7.09 0.10 -25.11
CA CYS A 315 -7.07 1.07 -24.02
C CYS A 315 -6.58 0.50 -22.67
N VAL A 316 -6.12 -0.75 -22.60
CA VAL A 316 -5.68 -1.37 -21.34
C VAL A 316 -4.16 -1.32 -21.23
N ARG A 317 -3.70 -0.91 -20.07
CA ARG A 317 -2.28 -0.80 -19.73
C ARG A 317 -1.63 -2.18 -19.62
N ARG A 318 -0.57 -2.41 -20.37
CA ARG A 318 0.24 -3.62 -20.27
C ARG A 318 1.41 -3.48 -19.33
N THR A 319 1.93 -2.28 -19.19
CA THR A 319 3.08 -1.97 -18.35
C THR A 319 2.97 -0.55 -17.86
N ASN A 320 3.31 -0.33 -16.59
CA ASN A 320 3.44 0.99 -15.99
C ASN A 320 4.79 1.14 -15.34
N THR A 321 5.29 2.37 -15.32
CA THR A 321 6.42 2.76 -14.50
C THR A 321 5.93 3.76 -13.45
N VAL A 322 6.27 3.52 -12.20
CA VAL A 322 5.95 4.43 -11.09
C VAL A 322 7.24 4.84 -10.42
N GLY A 323 7.39 6.11 -10.17
CA GLY A 323 8.49 6.65 -9.40
C GLY A 323 7.98 7.50 -8.24
N SER A 324 8.75 7.57 -7.16
CA SER A 324 8.45 8.43 -6.03
C SER A 324 9.70 8.96 -5.38
N LEU A 325 9.60 10.19 -4.88
CA LEU A 325 10.56 10.83 -3.98
C LEU A 325 9.84 11.20 -2.70
N ARG A 326 10.49 10.99 -1.58
CA ARG A 326 9.98 11.39 -0.27
C ARG A 326 11.09 12.02 0.53
N MET A 327 10.79 13.12 1.19
CA MET A 327 11.63 13.77 2.18
C MET A 327 10.82 13.91 3.46
N ASP A 328 11.42 13.57 4.59
CA ASP A 328 10.84 13.77 5.90
C ASP A 328 11.82 14.46 6.84
N VAL A 329 11.28 15.24 7.76
CA VAL A 329 12.01 15.86 8.84
C VAL A 329 11.20 15.73 10.12
N SER A 330 11.87 15.31 11.19
CA SER A 330 11.27 15.21 12.52
C SER A 330 12.13 15.88 13.56
N ARG A 331 11.48 16.44 14.59
CA ARG A 331 12.11 16.97 15.78
C ARG A 331 11.40 16.46 17.02
N TYR A 332 12.19 15.94 17.97
CA TYR A 332 11.72 15.33 19.20
C TYR A 332 11.89 16.27 20.41
N TRP A 333 10.86 16.35 21.28
CA TRP A 333 10.85 17.04 22.56
C TRP A 333 10.19 16.16 23.63
N GLY A 334 11.00 15.35 24.32
CA GLY A 334 10.46 14.34 25.22
C GLY A 334 9.59 13.36 24.42
N ASP A 335 8.34 13.23 24.81
CA ASP A 335 7.37 12.33 24.22
C ASP A 335 6.66 12.92 22.98
N PHE A 336 6.98 14.16 22.61
CA PHE A 336 6.43 14.81 21.41
C PHE A 336 7.37 14.72 20.23
N GLU A 337 6.81 14.47 19.06
CA GLU A 337 7.46 14.59 17.76
C GLU A 337 6.71 15.61 16.90
N LEU A 338 7.41 16.63 16.42
CA LEU A 338 6.95 17.49 15.35
C LEU A 338 7.56 16.97 14.06
N PHE A 339 6.74 16.72 13.04
CA PHE A 339 7.21 16.19 11.77
C PHE A 339 6.67 16.94 10.57
N GLY A 340 7.41 16.86 9.47
CA GLY A 340 7.00 17.34 8.16
C GLY A 340 7.41 16.35 7.07
N GLU A 341 6.61 16.22 6.04
CA GLU A 341 6.84 15.33 4.92
C GLU A 341 6.52 16.03 3.60
N LEU A 342 7.38 15.82 2.62
CA LEU A 342 7.16 16.17 1.22
C LEU A 342 7.26 14.88 0.39
N GLY A 343 6.20 14.52 -0.30
CA GLY A 343 6.14 13.41 -1.23
C GLY A 343 5.85 13.87 -2.64
N TRP A 344 6.57 13.33 -3.62
CA TRP A 344 6.29 13.48 -5.03
C TRP A 344 6.25 12.12 -5.69
N THR A 345 5.16 11.82 -6.41
CA THR A 345 4.94 10.55 -7.10
C THR A 345 4.53 10.82 -8.53
N TRP A 346 5.04 10.03 -9.45
CA TRP A 346 4.62 10.06 -10.85
C TRP A 346 4.40 8.64 -11.36
N GLY A 347 3.45 8.49 -12.25
CA GLY A 347 3.16 7.26 -12.95
C GLY A 347 3.10 7.49 -14.45
N GLU A 348 3.82 6.66 -15.19
CA GLU A 348 3.84 6.67 -16.65
C GLU A 348 3.27 5.34 -17.17
N ALA A 349 2.41 5.43 -18.15
CA ALA A 349 1.83 4.29 -18.83
C ALA A 349 1.93 4.48 -20.35
N PRO A 350 1.81 3.40 -21.15
CA PRO A 350 1.86 3.49 -22.62
C PRO A 350 0.80 4.42 -23.23
N LEU A 351 -0.22 4.79 -22.45
CA LEU A 351 -1.30 5.67 -22.88
C LEU A 351 -1.20 6.98 -22.08
N ASP A 352 -0.94 8.08 -22.77
CA ASP A 352 -0.66 9.40 -22.17
C ASP A 352 -1.75 9.90 -21.21
N TYR A 353 -3.02 9.60 -21.49
CA TYR A 353 -4.14 10.03 -20.65
C TYR A 353 -4.24 9.30 -19.30
N THR A 354 -3.31 8.40 -19.03
CA THR A 354 -3.23 7.66 -17.76
C THR A 354 -1.98 8.00 -16.96
N ASN A 355 -1.17 8.94 -17.45
CA ASN A 355 -0.07 9.49 -16.70
C ASN A 355 -0.58 10.39 -15.58
N TYR A 356 0.09 10.38 -14.45
CA TYR A 356 -0.27 11.23 -13.33
C TYR A 356 0.97 11.72 -12.59
N THR A 357 0.82 12.86 -11.95
CA THR A 357 1.75 13.36 -10.95
C THR A 357 0.98 13.73 -9.68
N GLN A 358 1.59 13.51 -8.54
CA GLN A 358 1.03 13.84 -7.25
C GLN A 358 2.12 14.45 -6.37
N THR A 359 1.81 15.57 -5.74
CA THR A 359 2.64 16.17 -4.68
C THR A 359 1.84 16.18 -3.40
N VAL A 360 2.41 15.69 -2.31
CA VAL A 360 1.80 15.70 -0.99
C VAL A 360 2.74 16.42 -0.04
N ILE A 361 2.21 17.41 0.65
CA ILE A 361 2.89 18.11 1.74
C ILE A 361 2.10 17.83 3.00
N LEU A 362 2.78 17.42 4.06
CA LEU A 362 2.18 17.06 5.33
C LEU A 362 3.01 17.63 6.46
N CYS A 363 2.38 18.14 7.50
CA CYS A 363 3.03 18.44 8.77
C CYS A 363 2.10 18.03 9.93
N GLY A 364 2.71 17.67 11.05
CA GLY A 364 1.93 17.18 12.17
C GLY A 364 2.73 17.09 13.47
N ILE A 365 2.02 16.70 14.50
CA ILE A 365 2.56 16.40 15.80
C ILE A 365 2.08 15.03 16.22
N SER A 366 2.97 14.23 16.80
CA SER A 366 2.62 12.98 17.47
C SER A 366 3.05 13.05 18.94
N TYR A 367 2.36 12.30 19.78
CA TYR A 367 2.63 12.17 21.21
C TYR A 367 2.60 10.69 21.57
N SER A 368 3.63 10.25 22.29
CA SER A 368 3.74 8.88 22.82
C SER A 368 3.67 8.92 24.34
N PHE A 369 2.85 8.03 24.94
CA PHE A 369 2.61 7.97 26.38
C PHE A 369 3.39 6.83 27.02
#